data_8bed39b05d7c5e44fe9682bc378ca34d
#
_entry.id   8bed39b05d7c5e44fe9682bc378ca34d
#
_cell.length_a   1.000
_cell.length_b   1.000
_cell.length_c   1.000
_cell.angle_alpha   90.00
_cell.angle_beta   90.00
_cell.angle_gamma   90.00
#
_symmetry.space_group_name_H-M   'P 1'
#
loop_
_entity.id
_entity.type
_entity.pdbx_description
1 polymer ?
#
loop_
_entity_poly.entity_id
_entity_poly.type
_entity_poly.pdbx_seq_one_letter_code
_entity_poly.pdbx_strand_id
1 'polypeptide(L)'
;MGAVLSLALGLYAAVTLSTTALLARAPELESWTYLPFAAKPVPTPTWTPTPTPTPTVTPTPRLMDVRVEGSCCDFRGGSQQDPNGEYVCFKNYESKSVDMTDWRVEDAKQHTYCFPQFVLNPGATVKLHSGPGADTATDLHWGQGLVWNNDHDTVYLYDHLGRLVSRYVY
;
A
#
# COMPACT_ATOMS: atom_id res chain seq x y z
N MET A 1 20.54 45.83 -17.41
CA MET A 1 21.83 45.47 -16.79
C MET A 1 21.51 44.19 -16.00
N GLY A 2 21.91 43.02 -16.28
CA GLY A 2 22.91 42.37 -17.07
C GLY A 2 22.84 40.93 -16.61
N ALA A 3 22.30 40.05 -17.46
CA ALA A 3 22.26 38.62 -17.19
C ALA A 3 23.63 38.00 -17.36
N VAL A 4 24.05 37.14 -16.45
CA VAL A 4 25.21 36.26 -16.65
C VAL A 4 24.73 34.81 -16.68
N LEU A 5 24.73 34.25 -17.87
CA LEU A 5 24.51 32.85 -18.18
C LEU A 5 25.88 32.14 -17.99
N SER A 6 25.93 31.13 -17.13
CA SER A 6 27.10 30.26 -17.00
C SER A 6 26.80 28.90 -17.62
N LEU A 7 27.39 28.65 -18.79
CA LEU A 7 27.40 27.33 -19.44
C LEU A 7 28.49 26.47 -18.78
N ALA A 8 28.17 25.32 -18.25
CA ALA A 8 29.11 24.27 -17.89
C ALA A 8 29.23 23.28 -19.03
N LEU A 9 30.37 23.24 -19.71
CA LEU A 9 30.74 22.26 -20.71
C LEU A 9 31.15 20.97 -20.00
N GLY A 10 30.40 19.90 -20.22
CA GLY A 10 30.78 18.56 -19.80
C GLY A 10 31.74 17.90 -20.81
N LEU A 11 32.92 17.56 -20.35
CA LEU A 11 33.96 16.88 -21.12
C LEU A 11 33.65 15.38 -21.14
N TYR A 12 33.31 14.82 -22.30
CA TYR A 12 33.26 13.37 -22.50
C TYR A 12 34.65 12.86 -22.83
N ALA A 13 35.26 12.06 -21.96
CA ALA A 13 36.46 11.31 -22.24
C ALA A 13 36.09 9.98 -22.93
N ALA A 14 36.45 9.85 -24.19
CA ALA A 14 36.36 8.60 -24.93
C ALA A 14 37.56 7.70 -24.57
N VAL A 15 37.27 6.53 -23.99
CA VAL A 15 38.28 5.48 -23.76
C VAL A 15 38.30 4.59 -24.98
N THR A 16 39.39 4.68 -25.75
CA THR A 16 39.69 3.75 -26.85
C THR A 16 40.40 2.53 -26.29
N LEU A 17 39.77 1.36 -26.37
CA LEU A 17 40.39 0.08 -26.10
C LEU A 17 41.15 -0.41 -27.36
N SER A 18 42.49 -0.42 -27.30
CA SER A 18 43.34 -1.05 -28.28
C SER A 18 43.34 -2.57 -28.08
N THR A 19 42.81 -3.31 -29.05
CA THR A 19 42.95 -4.77 -29.12
C THR A 19 44.26 -5.14 -29.82
N THR A 20 45.27 -5.48 -29.05
CA THR A 20 46.47 -6.18 -29.58
C THR A 20 46.17 -7.67 -29.68
N ALA A 21 46.01 -8.17 -30.90
CA ALA A 21 45.90 -9.58 -31.19
C ALA A 21 47.26 -10.27 -31.01
N LEU A 22 47.36 -11.11 -29.99
CA LEU A 22 48.52 -11.99 -29.80
C LEU A 22 48.30 -13.27 -30.61
N LEU A 23 49.00 -13.40 -31.74
CA LEU A 23 49.06 -14.64 -32.55
C LEU A 23 49.82 -15.69 -31.73
N ALA A 24 49.10 -16.61 -31.12
CA ALA A 24 49.69 -17.80 -30.52
C ALA A 24 49.96 -18.84 -31.63
N ARG A 25 51.25 -19.20 -31.79
CA ARG A 25 51.76 -20.26 -32.70
C ARG A 25 51.26 -21.61 -32.18
N ALA A 26 50.61 -22.39 -33.06
CA ALA A 26 50.17 -23.75 -32.75
C ALA A 26 51.36 -24.68 -32.53
N PRO A 27 51.35 -25.51 -31.48
CA PRO A 27 52.34 -26.58 -31.35
C PRO A 27 52.08 -27.71 -32.36
N GLU A 28 53.17 -28.27 -32.90
CA GLU A 28 53.18 -29.41 -33.84
C GLU A 28 52.57 -30.65 -33.15
N LEU A 29 51.70 -31.35 -33.91
CA LEU A 29 51.04 -32.58 -33.45
C LEU A 29 52.07 -33.73 -33.51
N GLU A 30 52.59 -34.12 -32.35
CA GLU A 30 53.25 -35.41 -32.21
C GLU A 30 52.20 -36.53 -32.31
N SER A 31 52.43 -37.44 -33.25
CA SER A 31 51.59 -38.62 -33.50
C SER A 31 51.69 -39.60 -32.33
N TRP A 32 50.73 -39.57 -31.42
CA TRP A 32 50.58 -40.61 -30.43
C TRP A 32 49.78 -41.76 -31.02
N THR A 33 50.37 -42.93 -31.08
CA THR A 33 49.69 -44.18 -31.42
C THR A 33 48.71 -44.53 -30.34
N TYR A 34 47.42 -44.36 -30.64
CA TYR A 34 46.32 -44.63 -29.71
C TYR A 34 46.13 -46.15 -29.58
N LEU A 35 46.39 -46.70 -28.39
CA LEU A 35 45.88 -48.00 -27.99
C LEU A 35 44.41 -47.85 -27.62
N PRO A 36 43.48 -48.69 -28.06
CA PRO A 36 42.11 -48.58 -27.72
C PRO A 36 41.89 -48.93 -26.23
N PHE A 37 41.82 -47.91 -25.38
CA PHE A 37 41.37 -48.10 -24.02
C PHE A 37 39.85 -48.29 -24.09
N ALA A 38 39.37 -49.47 -23.69
CA ALA A 38 37.94 -49.71 -23.52
C ALA A 38 37.41 -48.78 -22.40
N ALA A 39 36.82 -47.69 -22.81
CA ALA A 39 36.19 -46.77 -21.87
C ALA A 39 35.03 -47.46 -21.18
N LYS A 40 35.09 -47.59 -19.84
CA LYS A 40 33.94 -47.99 -19.06
C LYS A 40 32.81 -46.98 -19.33
N PRO A 41 31.55 -47.46 -19.53
CA PRO A 41 30.43 -46.53 -19.71
C PRO A 41 30.30 -45.64 -18.48
N VAL A 42 30.38 -44.33 -18.69
CA VAL A 42 30.09 -43.33 -17.67
C VAL A 42 28.59 -43.39 -17.37
N PRO A 43 28.16 -43.54 -16.11
CA PRO A 43 26.74 -43.56 -15.80
C PRO A 43 26.13 -42.22 -16.22
N THR A 44 25.11 -42.29 -17.07
CA THR A 44 24.34 -41.12 -17.47
C THR A 44 23.67 -40.53 -16.22
N PRO A 45 23.83 -39.22 -15.91
CA PRO A 45 23.17 -38.62 -14.76
C PRO A 45 21.67 -38.71 -14.96
N THR A 46 21.02 -39.45 -14.07
CA THR A 46 19.56 -39.50 -13.98
C THR A 46 19.07 -38.18 -13.37
N TRP A 47 18.39 -37.36 -14.16
CA TRP A 47 17.79 -36.12 -13.65
C TRP A 47 16.64 -36.50 -12.71
N THR A 48 16.83 -36.26 -11.41
CA THR A 48 15.74 -36.30 -10.43
C THR A 48 14.94 -35.01 -10.63
N PRO A 49 13.62 -35.07 -10.94
CA PRO A 49 12.84 -33.84 -11.06
C PRO A 49 12.83 -33.10 -9.71
N THR A 50 13.31 -31.88 -9.74
CA THR A 50 13.20 -30.98 -8.58
C THR A 50 11.70 -30.77 -8.30
N PRO A 51 11.22 -30.95 -7.05
CA PRO A 51 9.81 -30.74 -6.74
C PRO A 51 9.43 -29.30 -7.08
N THR A 52 8.45 -29.13 -7.94
CA THR A 52 7.87 -27.82 -8.24
C THR A 52 7.29 -27.26 -6.94
N PRO A 53 7.66 -26.04 -6.51
CA PRO A 53 7.09 -25.46 -5.30
C PRO A 53 5.57 -25.38 -5.44
N THR A 54 4.85 -25.98 -4.50
CA THR A 54 3.40 -25.85 -4.42
C THR A 54 3.05 -24.38 -4.25
N PRO A 55 2.13 -23.78 -5.05
CA PRO A 55 1.78 -22.39 -4.90
C PRO A 55 1.24 -22.16 -3.48
N THR A 56 1.94 -21.33 -2.73
CA THR A 56 1.47 -20.87 -1.42
C THR A 56 0.26 -19.97 -1.67
N VAL A 57 -0.94 -20.40 -1.28
CA VAL A 57 -2.15 -19.58 -1.33
C VAL A 57 -1.95 -18.40 -0.37
N THR A 58 -1.74 -17.22 -0.90
CA THR A 58 -1.78 -15.99 -0.11
C THR A 58 -3.20 -15.82 0.40
N PRO A 59 -3.44 -15.75 1.73
CA PRO A 59 -4.79 -15.56 2.24
C PRO A 59 -5.37 -14.25 1.69
N THR A 60 -6.58 -14.30 1.16
CA THR A 60 -7.31 -13.09 0.75
C THR A 60 -7.44 -12.18 1.97
N PRO A 61 -7.04 -10.91 1.89
CA PRO A 61 -7.15 -9.98 3.02
C PRO A 61 -8.62 -9.88 3.45
N ARG A 62 -8.91 -10.29 4.69
CA ARG A 62 -10.24 -10.13 5.28
C ARG A 62 -10.51 -8.65 5.54
N LEU A 63 -11.68 -8.16 5.19
CA LEU A 63 -12.12 -6.83 5.61
C LEU A 63 -12.31 -6.83 7.13
N MET A 64 -11.89 -5.75 7.78
CA MET A 64 -12.12 -5.53 9.20
C MET A 64 -13.60 -5.25 9.45
N ASP A 65 -14.15 -5.72 10.57
CA ASP A 65 -15.55 -5.49 10.95
C ASP A 65 -15.66 -4.21 11.79
N VAL A 66 -15.45 -3.06 11.12
CA VAL A 66 -15.73 -1.73 11.67
C VAL A 66 -16.92 -1.17 10.92
N ARG A 67 -17.93 -0.72 11.65
CA ARG A 67 -19.19 -0.28 11.04
C ARG A 67 -19.56 1.13 11.49
N VAL A 68 -20.30 1.82 10.63
CA VAL A 68 -21.05 3.00 11.04
C VAL A 68 -22.14 2.56 12.02
N GLU A 69 -22.14 3.11 13.23
CA GLU A 69 -23.12 2.83 14.29
C GLU A 69 -24.23 3.88 14.23
N GLY A 70 -25.22 3.67 13.38
CA GLY A 70 -26.27 4.65 13.11
C GLY A 70 -27.06 5.09 14.33
N SER A 71 -27.21 4.23 15.35
CA SER A 71 -27.90 4.55 16.59
C SER A 71 -27.14 5.56 17.46
N CYS A 72 -25.84 5.73 17.21
CA CYS A 72 -24.97 6.69 17.87
C CYS A 72 -24.85 8.00 17.10
N CYS A 73 -24.98 7.98 15.78
CA CYS A 73 -24.77 9.14 14.91
C CYS A 73 -25.80 10.25 15.16
N ASP A 74 -25.38 11.50 15.03
CA ASP A 74 -26.27 12.65 14.94
C ASP A 74 -25.95 13.49 13.70
N PHE A 75 -26.77 13.37 12.67
CA PHE A 75 -26.62 14.09 11.40
C PHE A 75 -27.36 15.42 11.37
N ARG A 76 -28.06 15.80 12.46
CA ARG A 76 -28.93 16.98 12.54
C ARG A 76 -28.59 17.91 13.71
N GLY A 77 -27.72 17.47 14.59
CA GLY A 77 -27.40 18.20 15.82
C GLY A 77 -26.54 19.43 15.62
N GLY A 78 -25.89 19.56 14.46
CA GLY A 78 -24.99 20.67 14.16
C GLY A 78 -25.68 21.95 13.70
N SER A 79 -24.99 23.08 13.88
CA SER A 79 -25.36 24.39 13.34
C SER A 79 -24.13 25.08 12.75
N GLN A 80 -24.33 26.19 12.04
CA GLN A 80 -23.21 27.00 11.52
C GLN A 80 -22.32 27.56 12.62
N GLN A 81 -22.87 27.75 13.83
CA GLN A 81 -22.15 28.24 15.00
C GLN A 81 -21.54 27.12 15.83
N ASP A 82 -22.11 25.92 15.75
CA ASP A 82 -21.63 24.72 16.44
C ASP A 82 -21.76 23.50 15.51
N PRO A 83 -20.83 23.32 14.56
CA PRO A 83 -20.85 22.16 13.68
C PRO A 83 -20.51 20.84 14.39
N ASN A 84 -20.02 20.86 15.63
CA ASN A 84 -19.67 19.66 16.39
C ASN A 84 -20.91 18.93 16.99
N GLY A 85 -22.08 19.55 16.94
CA GLY A 85 -23.34 18.85 17.20
C GLY A 85 -23.64 17.78 16.14
N GLU A 86 -23.07 17.92 14.95
CA GLU A 86 -23.16 16.93 13.87
C GLU A 86 -21.96 15.96 13.92
N TYR A 87 -22.22 14.66 13.98
CA TYR A 87 -21.16 13.64 14.01
C TYR A 87 -21.65 12.28 13.50
N VAL A 88 -20.71 11.50 13.01
CA VAL A 88 -20.87 10.07 12.66
C VAL A 88 -20.10 9.20 13.64
N CYS A 89 -20.65 8.03 13.98
CA CYS A 89 -20.02 7.07 14.87
C CYS A 89 -19.52 5.85 14.13
N PHE A 90 -18.30 5.40 14.47
CA PHE A 90 -17.73 4.14 14.00
C PHE A 90 -17.48 3.22 15.20
N LYS A 91 -17.90 1.97 15.09
CA LYS A 91 -17.72 0.95 16.12
C LYS A 91 -16.92 -0.24 15.60
N ASN A 92 -15.97 -0.68 16.42
CA ASN A 92 -15.19 -1.87 16.16
C ASN A 92 -15.94 -3.11 16.70
N TYR A 93 -16.38 -3.99 15.80
CA TYR A 93 -17.01 -5.26 16.13
C TYR A 93 -16.04 -6.44 16.16
N GLU A 94 -14.74 -6.20 15.92
CA GLU A 94 -13.71 -7.20 16.05
C GLU A 94 -13.35 -7.48 17.52
N SER A 95 -12.84 -8.66 17.78
CA SER A 95 -12.27 -9.03 19.09
C SER A 95 -10.85 -8.47 19.32
N LYS A 96 -10.29 -7.76 18.34
CA LYS A 96 -8.97 -7.14 18.38
C LYS A 96 -9.06 -5.67 18.03
N SER A 97 -8.06 -4.89 18.45
CA SER A 97 -7.92 -3.51 18.02
C SER A 97 -7.72 -3.44 16.50
N VAL A 98 -8.32 -2.45 15.87
CA VAL A 98 -8.19 -2.14 14.45
C VAL A 98 -7.40 -0.84 14.31
N ASP A 99 -6.30 -0.90 13.56
CA ASP A 99 -5.58 0.29 13.14
C ASP A 99 -6.31 0.91 11.94
N MET A 100 -6.88 2.09 12.17
CA MET A 100 -7.62 2.88 11.18
C MET A 100 -6.77 3.99 10.56
N THR A 101 -5.45 4.00 10.79
CA THR A 101 -4.54 4.96 10.17
C THR A 101 -4.70 4.95 8.65
N ASP A 102 -4.80 6.12 8.04
CA ASP A 102 -5.02 6.31 6.59
C ASP A 102 -6.35 5.74 6.05
N TRP A 103 -7.25 5.32 6.91
CA TRP A 103 -8.62 5.02 6.49
C TRP A 103 -9.33 6.31 6.07
N ARG A 104 -10.42 6.16 5.33
CA ARG A 104 -11.12 7.29 4.72
C ARG A 104 -12.62 7.19 4.93
N VAL A 105 -13.22 8.32 5.34
CA VAL A 105 -14.68 8.50 5.37
C VAL A 105 -15.06 9.44 4.24
N GLU A 106 -16.14 9.13 3.53
CA GLU A 106 -16.71 9.98 2.48
C GLU A 106 -18.23 10.12 2.66
N ASP A 107 -18.77 11.30 2.34
CA ASP A 107 -20.20 11.49 2.13
C ASP A 107 -20.60 11.22 0.67
N ALA A 108 -21.88 11.35 0.33
CA ALA A 108 -22.38 11.19 -1.03
C ALA A 108 -21.87 12.26 -2.01
N LYS A 109 -21.36 13.39 -1.52
CA LYS A 109 -20.79 14.50 -2.32
C LYS A 109 -19.27 14.41 -2.44
N GLN A 110 -18.66 13.33 -1.90
CA GLN A 110 -17.20 13.08 -1.92
C GLN A 110 -16.38 14.05 -1.06
N HIS A 111 -16.98 14.67 -0.03
CA HIS A 111 -16.18 15.25 1.03
C HIS A 111 -15.46 14.11 1.74
N THR A 112 -14.16 14.27 1.95
CA THR A 112 -13.30 13.18 2.43
C THR A 112 -12.59 13.57 3.72
N TYR A 113 -12.70 12.71 4.74
CA TYR A 113 -11.86 12.73 5.94
C TYR A 113 -10.88 11.57 5.92
N CYS A 114 -9.60 11.84 6.17
CA CYS A 114 -8.58 10.81 6.36
C CYS A 114 -8.26 10.68 7.85
N PHE A 115 -8.37 9.46 8.39
CA PHE A 115 -8.01 9.20 9.77
C PHE A 115 -6.51 9.45 9.97
N PRO A 116 -6.11 10.22 11.00
CA PRO A 116 -4.72 10.31 11.42
C PRO A 116 -4.26 8.95 11.98
N GLN A 117 -3.09 8.89 12.61
CA GLN A 117 -2.71 7.69 13.36
C GLN A 117 -3.75 7.43 14.46
N PHE A 118 -4.57 6.39 14.26
CA PHE A 118 -5.71 6.09 15.14
C PHE A 118 -5.96 4.59 15.27
N VAL A 119 -6.09 4.11 16.51
CA VAL A 119 -6.39 2.71 16.81
C VAL A 119 -7.71 2.62 17.56
N LEU A 120 -8.68 1.90 17.00
CA LEU A 120 -9.99 1.65 17.61
C LEU A 120 -9.99 0.30 18.34
N ASN A 121 -10.10 0.34 19.67
CA ASN A 121 -10.06 -0.86 20.51
C ASN A 121 -11.28 -1.78 20.30
N PRO A 122 -11.22 -3.06 20.70
CA PRO A 122 -12.34 -3.99 20.59
C PRO A 122 -13.60 -3.46 21.26
N GLY A 123 -14.73 -3.47 20.56
CA GLY A 123 -16.02 -2.99 21.04
C GLY A 123 -16.12 -1.47 21.25
N ALA A 124 -15.02 -0.73 21.07
CA ALA A 124 -15.02 0.72 21.23
C ALA A 124 -15.77 1.41 20.08
N THR A 125 -16.25 2.62 20.38
CA THR A 125 -16.88 3.54 19.42
C THR A 125 -16.10 4.85 19.42
N VAL A 126 -15.91 5.43 18.23
CA VAL A 126 -15.35 6.76 18.03
C VAL A 126 -16.36 7.63 17.29
N LYS A 127 -16.49 8.90 17.69
CA LYS A 127 -17.26 9.93 16.98
C LYS A 127 -16.33 10.71 16.08
N LEU A 128 -16.77 11.00 14.88
CA LEU A 128 -16.14 11.97 13.99
C LEU A 128 -17.07 13.17 13.86
N HIS A 129 -16.74 14.26 14.55
CA HIS A 129 -17.46 15.53 14.50
C HIS A 129 -17.12 16.28 13.22
N SER A 130 -18.09 16.99 12.66
CA SER A 130 -17.90 17.78 11.43
C SER A 130 -17.03 19.02 11.66
N GLY A 131 -17.14 19.63 12.81
CA GLY A 131 -16.43 20.87 13.14
C GLY A 131 -14.99 20.68 13.62
N PRO A 132 -14.34 21.80 13.94
CA PRO A 132 -12.98 21.80 14.47
C PRO A 132 -12.96 21.42 15.97
N GLY A 133 -11.87 20.79 16.41
CA GLY A 133 -11.66 20.42 17.81
C GLY A 133 -10.33 19.73 18.01
N ALA A 134 -10.12 19.23 19.21
CA ALA A 134 -8.94 18.43 19.56
C ALA A 134 -9.32 16.95 19.56
N ASP A 135 -8.58 16.16 18.80
CA ASP A 135 -8.79 14.74 18.71
C ASP A 135 -8.45 14.00 20.00
N THR A 136 -9.28 13.03 20.34
CA THR A 136 -9.12 12.13 21.49
C THR A 136 -9.27 10.68 21.05
N ALA A 137 -9.22 9.73 21.99
CA ALA A 137 -9.46 8.32 21.70
C ALA A 137 -10.94 8.02 21.35
N THR A 138 -11.87 8.92 21.67
CA THR A 138 -13.33 8.75 21.47
C THR A 138 -13.95 9.76 20.54
N ASP A 139 -13.29 10.88 20.29
CA ASP A 139 -13.81 12.00 19.51
C ASP A 139 -12.73 12.51 18.55
N LEU A 140 -13.03 12.50 17.27
CA LEU A 140 -12.21 13.04 16.20
C LEU A 140 -12.94 14.23 15.55
N HIS A 141 -12.20 15.12 14.90
CA HIS A 141 -12.75 16.34 14.35
C HIS A 141 -12.31 16.51 12.89
N TRP A 142 -13.28 16.66 12.01
CA TRP A 142 -13.03 16.87 10.58
C TRP A 142 -12.45 18.25 10.29
N GLY A 143 -12.84 19.25 11.11
CA GLY A 143 -12.39 20.62 10.91
C GLY A 143 -13.10 21.36 9.79
N GLN A 144 -14.18 20.81 9.28
CA GLN A 144 -15.06 21.44 8.28
C GLN A 144 -16.21 22.19 8.97
N GLY A 145 -17.17 22.68 8.22
CA GLY A 145 -18.48 23.06 8.73
C GLY A 145 -19.40 21.85 8.78
N LEU A 146 -20.69 22.07 8.57
CA LEU A 146 -21.65 20.97 8.40
C LEU A 146 -21.32 20.19 7.13
N VAL A 147 -21.18 18.90 7.26
CA VAL A 147 -20.82 17.98 6.17
C VAL A 147 -22.03 17.17 5.73
N TRP A 148 -22.77 16.62 6.70
CA TRP A 148 -23.84 15.67 6.45
C TRP A 148 -25.15 16.38 6.10
N ASN A 149 -25.87 15.81 5.14
CA ASN A 149 -27.19 16.33 4.79
C ASN A 149 -28.22 15.88 5.83
N ASN A 150 -28.98 16.82 6.41
CA ASN A 150 -29.93 16.54 7.48
C ASN A 150 -31.07 15.59 7.08
N ASP A 151 -31.42 15.53 5.80
CA ASP A 151 -32.56 14.74 5.34
C ASP A 151 -32.15 13.33 4.89
N HIS A 152 -31.05 13.22 4.14
CA HIS A 152 -30.53 11.95 3.66
C HIS A 152 -29.09 12.10 3.19
N ASP A 153 -28.26 11.13 3.49
CA ASP A 153 -26.90 11.05 2.98
C ASP A 153 -26.42 9.58 3.00
N THR A 154 -25.18 9.36 2.58
CA THR A 154 -24.51 8.07 2.65
C THR A 154 -23.13 8.26 3.24
N VAL A 155 -22.86 7.56 4.32
CA VAL A 155 -21.52 7.46 4.91
C VAL A 155 -20.81 6.25 4.30
N TYR A 156 -19.67 6.47 3.69
CA TYR A 156 -18.79 5.40 3.20
C TYR A 156 -17.52 5.38 4.05
N LEU A 157 -17.14 4.19 4.53
CA LEU A 157 -15.88 3.95 5.24
C LEU A 157 -15.01 3.04 4.39
N TYR A 158 -13.82 3.51 4.05
CA TYR A 158 -12.83 2.76 3.29
C TYR A 158 -11.58 2.52 4.14
N ASP A 159 -10.94 1.37 3.95
CA ASP A 159 -9.64 1.10 4.56
C ASP A 159 -8.47 1.80 3.82
N HIS A 160 -7.25 1.65 4.34
CA HIS A 160 -6.03 2.21 3.78
C HIS A 160 -5.69 1.69 2.35
N LEU A 161 -6.30 0.60 1.91
CA LEU A 161 -6.19 0.07 0.54
C LEU A 161 -7.31 0.58 -0.38
N GLY A 162 -8.21 1.44 0.12
CA GLY A 162 -9.36 1.95 -0.60
C GLY A 162 -10.51 0.94 -0.76
N ARG A 163 -10.53 -0.15 0.02
CA ARG A 163 -11.63 -1.12 -0.01
C ARG A 163 -12.77 -0.63 0.88
N LEU A 164 -13.99 -0.72 0.37
CA LEU A 164 -15.19 -0.35 1.13
C LEU A 164 -15.38 -1.33 2.31
N VAL A 165 -15.32 -0.81 3.53
CA VAL A 165 -15.47 -1.55 4.80
C VAL A 165 -16.91 -1.47 5.30
N SER A 166 -17.50 -0.27 5.27
CA SER A 166 -18.87 -0.04 5.73
C SER A 166 -19.56 1.01 4.87
N ARG A 167 -20.87 0.85 4.69
CA ARG A 167 -21.74 1.83 4.07
C ARG A 167 -23.00 1.97 4.91
N TYR A 168 -23.38 3.21 5.20
CA TYR A 168 -24.61 3.52 5.92
C TYR A 168 -25.41 4.60 5.17
N VAL A 169 -26.69 4.39 5.00
CA VAL A 169 -27.63 5.31 4.33
C VAL A 169 -28.71 5.68 5.32
N TYR A 170 -29.04 6.95 5.39
CA TYR A 170 -30.15 7.46 6.23
C TYR A 170 -31.00 8.47 5.49
#